data_d82a23d638bb1b4b40e34d38a08bd5a0
#
_entry.id   d82a23d638bb1b4b40e34d38a08bd5a0
#
_cell.length_a   1.000
_cell.length_b   1.000
_cell.length_c   1.000
_cell.angle_alpha   90.00
_cell.angle_beta   90.00
_cell.angle_gamma   90.00
#
_symmetry.space_group_name_H-M   'P 1'
#
loop_
_entity.id
_entity.type
_entity.pdbx_description
1 polymer ?
#
loop_
_entity_poly.entity_id
_entity_poly.type
_entity_poly.pdbx_seq_one_letter_code
_entity_poly.pdbx_strand_id
1 'polypeptide(L)'
;MKKIMEKISILSLSLVLTTSFSISSALPAMFDFYKGYPADKVELLVSLPSVGIMVMLVLNSFLERFLSERTMIVTGLLVMSLCAFVPLFNQSYGVVFLSRLIFGLGTGMINAKAISIISERYHGKARVQLLGYRGSAEVVGTALLTLIVGQLLRFGWTVTFLAYSFCFLVLGLFLF
;
A
#
# COMPACT_ATOMS: atom_id res chain seq x y z
N MET A 1 -2.51 -28.13 3.49
CA MET A 1 -2.54 -27.15 2.39
C MET A 1 -3.23 -25.83 2.79
N LYS A 2 -4.46 -25.81 3.29
CA LYS A 2 -5.19 -24.56 3.66
C LYS A 2 -4.39 -23.62 4.60
N LYS A 3 -3.76 -24.13 5.67
CA LYS A 3 -2.96 -23.30 6.60
C LYS A 3 -1.70 -22.68 5.98
N ILE A 4 -1.11 -23.30 4.97
CA ILE A 4 0.06 -22.74 4.26
C ILE A 4 -0.40 -21.64 3.31
N MET A 5 -1.49 -21.86 2.57
CA MET A 5 -2.07 -20.84 1.69
C MET A 5 -2.50 -19.61 2.48
N GLU A 6 -3.12 -19.79 3.66
CA GLU A 6 -3.50 -18.68 4.54
C GLU A 6 -2.29 -17.85 4.98
N LYS A 7 -1.19 -18.50 5.38
CA LYS A 7 0.05 -17.80 5.74
C LYS A 7 0.66 -17.03 4.55
N ILE A 8 0.66 -17.66 3.37
CA ILE A 8 1.14 -17.01 2.15
C ILE A 8 0.27 -15.79 1.81
N SER A 9 -1.05 -15.89 1.93
CA SER A 9 -1.98 -14.77 1.72
C SER A 9 -1.72 -13.62 2.69
N ILE A 10 -1.52 -13.90 3.98
CA ILE A 10 -1.19 -12.88 4.98
C ILE A 10 0.16 -12.21 4.68
N LEU A 11 1.18 -12.97 4.28
CA LEU A 11 2.48 -12.43 3.92
C LEU A 11 2.43 -11.62 2.62
N SER A 12 1.62 -12.03 1.63
CA SER A 12 1.43 -11.25 0.41
C SER A 12 0.75 -9.89 0.67
N LEU A 13 -0.19 -9.82 1.62
CA LEU A 13 -0.75 -8.55 2.08
C LEU A 13 0.32 -7.64 2.70
N SER A 14 1.27 -8.24 3.43
CA SER A 14 2.37 -7.47 4.03
C SER A 14 3.28 -6.84 2.98
N LEU A 15 3.52 -7.54 1.87
CA LEU A 15 4.26 -6.97 0.74
C LEU A 15 3.54 -5.78 0.11
N VAL A 16 2.22 -5.79 0.06
CA VAL A 16 1.43 -4.66 -0.45
C VAL A 16 1.60 -3.41 0.43
N LEU A 17 1.75 -3.56 1.73
CA LEU A 17 1.93 -2.43 2.66
C LEU A 17 3.23 -1.66 2.44
N THR A 18 4.25 -2.32 1.89
CA THR A 18 5.56 -1.72 1.60
C THR A 18 5.53 -0.69 0.48
N THR A 19 4.46 -0.71 -0.34
CA THR A 19 4.32 0.18 -1.51
C THR A 19 4.26 1.65 -1.15
N SER A 20 3.74 1.98 0.05
CA SER A 20 3.47 3.38 0.43
C SER A 20 4.70 4.28 0.43
N PHE A 21 5.86 3.75 0.80
CA PHE A 21 7.11 4.51 0.95
C PHE A 21 8.10 4.32 -0.21
N SER A 22 7.92 3.31 -1.04
CA SER A 22 8.87 3.00 -2.13
C SER A 22 9.00 4.11 -3.18
N ILE A 23 7.99 4.99 -3.29
CA ILE A 23 8.00 6.11 -4.24
C ILE A 23 8.87 7.30 -3.77
N SER A 24 9.41 7.28 -2.56
CA SER A 24 10.28 8.35 -2.06
C SER A 24 11.49 8.57 -2.97
N SER A 25 11.95 7.56 -3.69
CA SER A 25 13.04 7.68 -4.66
C SER A 25 12.66 8.53 -5.90
N ALA A 26 11.37 8.71 -6.18
CA ALA A 26 10.89 9.57 -7.26
C ALA A 26 10.76 11.05 -6.87
N LEU A 27 10.93 11.39 -5.59
CA LEU A 27 10.76 12.75 -5.06
C LEU A 27 11.58 13.82 -5.80
N PRO A 28 12.88 13.61 -6.13
CA PRO A 28 13.65 14.57 -6.88
C PRO A 28 13.04 14.92 -8.26
N ALA A 29 12.54 13.90 -8.98
CA ALA A 29 11.89 14.09 -10.27
C ALA A 29 10.52 14.79 -10.12
N MET A 30 9.82 14.56 -9.00
CA MET A 30 8.57 15.28 -8.69
C MET A 30 8.85 16.77 -8.38
N PHE A 31 9.93 17.11 -7.70
CA PHE A 31 10.35 18.51 -7.52
C PHE A 31 10.60 19.20 -8.84
N ASP A 32 11.27 18.53 -9.77
CA ASP A 32 11.53 19.06 -11.09
C ASP A 32 10.26 19.28 -11.91
N PHE A 33 9.27 18.40 -11.74
CA PHE A 33 7.99 18.53 -12.44
C PHE A 33 7.11 19.62 -11.83
N TYR A 34 7.03 19.70 -10.50
CA TYR A 34 6.18 20.63 -9.76
C TYR A 34 6.93 21.90 -9.32
N LYS A 35 7.84 22.44 -10.15
CA LYS A 35 8.65 23.65 -9.84
C LYS A 35 7.85 24.89 -9.42
N GLY A 36 6.57 24.95 -9.77
CA GLY A 36 5.66 26.04 -9.38
C GLY A 36 5.04 25.88 -7.98
N TYR A 37 5.29 24.77 -7.29
CA TYR A 37 4.79 24.52 -5.95
C TYR A 37 5.90 24.58 -4.91
N PRO A 38 5.62 25.02 -3.67
CA PRO A 38 6.55 24.95 -2.56
C PRO A 38 7.01 23.50 -2.30
N ALA A 39 8.25 23.32 -1.87
CA ALA A 39 8.84 21.99 -1.66
C ALA A 39 8.03 21.13 -0.67
N ASP A 40 7.55 21.73 0.41
CA ASP A 40 6.71 21.09 1.43
C ASP A 40 5.44 20.46 0.83
N LYS A 41 4.82 21.11 -0.15
CA LYS A 41 3.65 20.55 -0.85
C LYS A 41 3.99 19.34 -1.71
N VAL A 42 5.14 19.33 -2.33
CA VAL A 42 5.58 18.18 -3.13
C VAL A 42 5.93 16.99 -2.23
N GLU A 43 6.62 17.23 -1.11
CA GLU A 43 6.92 16.21 -0.09
C GLU A 43 5.63 15.63 0.53
N LEU A 44 4.60 16.46 0.68
CA LEU A 44 3.31 16.03 1.18
C LEU A 44 2.69 14.94 0.29
N LEU A 45 2.87 14.97 -1.03
CA LEU A 45 2.38 13.92 -1.93
C LEU A 45 2.96 12.53 -1.60
N VAL A 46 4.17 12.46 -1.08
CA VAL A 46 4.81 11.20 -0.67
C VAL A 46 4.36 10.76 0.71
N SER A 47 4.20 11.70 1.65
CA SER A 47 3.83 11.41 3.04
C SER A 47 2.32 11.27 3.26
N LEU A 48 1.49 11.81 2.37
CA LEU A 48 0.03 11.84 2.49
C LEU A 48 -0.63 10.45 2.70
N PRO A 49 -0.16 9.36 2.08
CA PRO A 49 -0.70 8.03 2.37
C PRO A 49 -0.67 7.67 3.85
N SER A 50 0.33 8.14 4.60
CA SER A 50 0.42 7.88 6.05
C SER A 50 -0.76 8.47 6.81
N VAL A 51 -1.25 9.64 6.39
CA VAL A 51 -2.45 10.26 6.96
C VAL A 51 -3.68 9.39 6.66
N GLY A 52 -3.83 8.92 5.42
CA GLY A 52 -4.91 8.01 5.04
C GLY A 52 -4.89 6.69 5.83
N ILE A 53 -3.69 6.11 6.03
CA ILE A 53 -3.52 4.92 6.87
C ILE A 53 -3.97 5.20 8.30
N MET A 54 -3.56 6.32 8.89
CA MET A 54 -3.90 6.71 10.26
C MET A 54 -5.41 6.87 10.46
N VAL A 55 -6.06 7.58 9.54
CA VAL A 55 -7.53 7.75 9.53
C VAL A 55 -8.21 6.39 9.44
N MET A 56 -7.75 5.51 8.55
CA MET A 56 -8.37 4.20 8.35
C MET A 56 -8.16 3.26 9.54
N LEU A 57 -7.01 3.32 10.23
CA LEU A 57 -6.79 2.53 11.45
C LEU A 57 -7.83 2.86 12.53
N VAL A 58 -8.21 4.14 12.66
CA VAL A 58 -9.27 4.57 13.59
C VAL A 58 -10.64 4.09 13.11
N LEU A 59 -10.95 4.25 11.82
CA LEU A 59 -12.23 3.89 11.23
C LEU A 59 -12.42 2.37 11.09
N ASN A 60 -11.35 1.59 11.09
CA ASN A 60 -11.39 0.16 10.83
C ASN A 60 -12.33 -0.58 11.81
N SER A 61 -12.27 -0.28 13.10
CA SER A 61 -13.12 -0.90 14.13
C SER A 61 -14.62 -0.64 13.89
N PHE A 62 -14.96 0.49 13.26
CA PHE A 62 -16.31 0.79 12.86
C PHE A 62 -16.72 0.03 11.59
N LEU A 63 -15.84 0.00 10.59
CA LEU A 63 -16.10 -0.68 9.32
C LEU A 63 -16.24 -2.19 9.48
N GLU A 64 -15.51 -2.81 10.42
CA GLU A 64 -15.59 -4.24 10.74
C GLU A 64 -16.98 -4.70 11.18
N ARG A 65 -17.82 -3.78 11.66
CA ARG A 65 -19.21 -4.09 12.04
C ARG A 65 -20.12 -4.31 10.82
N PHE A 66 -19.77 -3.70 9.67
CA PHE A 66 -20.60 -3.69 8.47
C PHE A 66 -20.00 -4.47 7.30
N LEU A 67 -18.69 -4.61 7.26
CA LEU A 67 -17.98 -5.21 6.13
C LEU A 67 -17.30 -6.52 6.56
N SER A 68 -17.42 -7.52 5.70
CA SER A 68 -16.69 -8.78 5.91
C SER A 68 -15.18 -8.56 5.71
N GLU A 69 -14.38 -9.40 6.37
CA GLU A 69 -12.92 -9.43 6.23
C GLU A 69 -12.47 -9.45 4.76
N ARG A 70 -13.07 -10.34 3.95
CA ARG A 70 -12.78 -10.47 2.52
C ARG A 70 -13.11 -9.20 1.76
N THR A 71 -14.26 -8.59 2.04
CA THR A 71 -14.69 -7.34 1.40
C THR A 71 -13.71 -6.22 1.68
N MET A 72 -13.26 -6.07 2.91
CA MET A 72 -12.30 -5.03 3.28
C MET A 72 -10.96 -5.20 2.54
N ILE A 73 -10.42 -6.42 2.49
CA ILE A 73 -9.16 -6.70 1.79
C ILE A 73 -9.32 -6.44 0.29
N VAL A 74 -10.36 -6.96 -0.33
CA VAL A 74 -10.60 -6.81 -1.78
C VAL A 74 -10.81 -5.33 -2.14
N THR A 75 -11.62 -4.60 -1.37
CA THR A 75 -11.84 -3.16 -1.59
C THR A 75 -10.54 -2.37 -1.42
N GLY A 76 -9.77 -2.64 -0.37
CA GLY A 76 -8.48 -2.00 -0.16
C GLY A 76 -7.51 -2.23 -1.32
N LEU A 77 -7.37 -3.48 -1.78
CA LEU A 77 -6.52 -3.83 -2.92
C LEU A 77 -6.98 -3.18 -4.22
N LEU A 78 -8.30 -3.15 -4.49
CA LEU A 78 -8.87 -2.48 -5.65
C LEU A 78 -8.57 -0.98 -5.65
N VAL A 79 -8.82 -0.32 -4.52
CA VAL A 79 -8.57 1.11 -4.37
C VAL A 79 -7.08 1.43 -4.61
N MET A 80 -6.18 0.66 -4.00
CA MET A 80 -4.74 0.85 -4.20
C MET A 80 -4.33 0.65 -5.66
N SER A 81 -4.82 -0.40 -6.29
CA SER A 81 -4.52 -0.72 -7.68
C SER A 81 -5.00 0.35 -8.65
N LEU A 82 -6.22 0.88 -8.45
CA LEU A 82 -6.75 1.96 -9.27
C LEU A 82 -5.99 3.27 -9.08
N CYS A 83 -5.63 3.60 -7.85
CA CYS A 83 -4.83 4.80 -7.55
C CYS A 83 -3.44 4.78 -8.17
N ALA A 84 -2.90 3.59 -8.48
CA ALA A 84 -1.62 3.45 -9.17
C ALA A 84 -1.62 4.06 -10.58
N PHE A 85 -2.75 4.06 -11.27
CA PHE A 85 -2.86 4.56 -12.64
C PHE A 85 -3.19 6.05 -12.73
N VAL A 86 -3.70 6.66 -11.66
CA VAL A 86 -4.13 8.06 -11.67
C VAL A 86 -3.04 9.03 -12.15
N PRO A 87 -1.78 8.98 -11.65
CA PRO A 87 -0.73 9.90 -12.08
C PRO A 87 -0.28 9.71 -13.53
N LEU A 88 -0.58 8.57 -14.14
CA LEU A 88 -0.30 8.32 -15.57
C LEU A 88 -1.26 9.08 -16.49
N PHE A 89 -2.52 9.21 -16.07
CA PHE A 89 -3.55 9.87 -16.85
C PHE A 89 -3.68 11.36 -16.53
N ASN A 90 -3.48 11.73 -15.27
CA ASN A 90 -3.60 13.13 -14.85
C ASN A 90 -2.54 13.48 -13.80
N GLN A 91 -1.67 14.42 -14.16
CA GLN A 91 -0.54 14.86 -13.36
C GLN A 91 -0.81 16.17 -12.60
N SER A 92 -2.06 16.67 -12.60
CA SER A 92 -2.39 17.85 -11.82
C SER A 92 -2.20 17.57 -10.31
N TYR A 93 -1.63 18.54 -9.60
CA TYR A 93 -1.30 18.39 -8.18
C TYR A 93 -2.51 17.90 -7.35
N GLY A 94 -3.69 18.52 -7.56
CA GLY A 94 -4.90 18.18 -6.80
C GLY A 94 -5.38 16.73 -7.02
N VAL A 95 -5.29 16.22 -8.26
CA VAL A 95 -5.68 14.85 -8.59
C VAL A 95 -4.69 13.85 -8.00
N VAL A 96 -3.40 14.13 -8.13
CA VAL A 96 -2.37 13.28 -7.52
C VAL A 96 -2.51 13.30 -6.00
N PHE A 97 -2.70 14.46 -5.38
CA PHE A 97 -2.94 14.60 -3.93
C PHE A 97 -4.12 13.73 -3.46
N LEU A 98 -5.27 13.84 -4.12
CA LEU A 98 -6.45 13.05 -3.76
C LEU A 98 -6.20 11.54 -3.94
N SER A 99 -5.55 11.15 -5.04
CA SER A 99 -5.21 9.75 -5.29
C SER A 99 -4.28 9.17 -4.21
N ARG A 100 -3.33 9.97 -3.70
CA ARG A 100 -2.42 9.55 -2.61
C ARG A 100 -3.15 9.37 -1.28
N LEU A 101 -4.10 10.25 -0.98
CA LEU A 101 -4.92 10.11 0.22
C LEU A 101 -5.78 8.84 0.16
N ILE A 102 -6.48 8.64 -0.96
CA ILE A 102 -7.34 7.45 -1.18
C ILE A 102 -6.50 6.17 -1.17
N PHE A 103 -5.30 6.18 -1.77
CA PHE A 103 -4.33 5.09 -1.69
C PHE A 103 -3.99 4.74 -0.24
N GLY A 104 -3.76 5.75 0.61
CA GLY A 104 -3.51 5.58 2.03
C GLY A 104 -4.68 4.95 2.78
N LEU A 105 -5.92 5.33 2.46
CA LEU A 105 -7.11 4.71 3.03
C LEU A 105 -7.18 3.22 2.66
N GLY A 106 -6.96 2.85 1.40
CA GLY A 106 -6.91 1.45 0.95
C GLY A 106 -5.82 0.66 1.67
N THR A 107 -4.62 1.22 1.79
CA THR A 107 -3.50 0.61 2.53
C THR A 107 -3.85 0.41 4.01
N GLY A 108 -4.49 1.39 4.64
CA GLY A 108 -4.91 1.32 6.04
C GLY A 108 -5.92 0.22 6.31
N MET A 109 -6.88 0.00 5.40
CA MET A 109 -7.83 -1.12 5.49
C MET A 109 -7.11 -2.47 5.52
N ILE A 110 -6.17 -2.67 4.61
CA ILE A 110 -5.42 -3.92 4.50
C ILE A 110 -4.52 -4.12 5.72
N ASN A 111 -3.85 -3.06 6.17
CA ASN A 111 -2.94 -3.12 7.32
C ASN A 111 -3.67 -3.56 8.60
N ALA A 112 -4.77 -2.90 8.89
CA ALA A 112 -5.59 -3.22 10.06
C ALA A 112 -6.07 -4.68 10.01
N LYS A 113 -6.57 -5.14 8.85
CA LYS A 113 -7.05 -6.51 8.70
C LYS A 113 -5.94 -7.55 8.79
N ALA A 114 -4.78 -7.31 8.19
CA ALA A 114 -3.65 -8.25 8.29
C ALA A 114 -3.22 -8.48 9.75
N ILE A 115 -3.24 -7.44 10.58
CA ILE A 115 -2.93 -7.54 12.02
C ILE A 115 -4.05 -8.25 12.78
N SER A 116 -5.31 -7.91 12.50
CA SER A 116 -6.50 -8.52 13.15
C SER A 116 -6.53 -10.02 12.90
N ILE A 117 -6.40 -10.47 11.66
CA ILE A 117 -6.36 -11.89 11.27
C ILE A 117 -5.29 -12.66 12.03
N ILE A 118 -4.07 -12.12 12.10
CA ILE A 118 -2.97 -12.76 12.84
C ILE A 118 -3.31 -12.85 14.33
N SER A 119 -3.88 -11.79 14.88
CA SER A 119 -4.17 -11.69 16.31
C SER A 119 -5.33 -12.59 16.75
N GLU A 120 -6.32 -12.78 15.88
CA GLU A 120 -7.51 -13.60 16.14
C GLU A 120 -7.26 -15.11 15.93
N ARG A 121 -6.49 -15.45 14.88
CA ARG A 121 -6.32 -16.85 14.47
C ARG A 121 -5.07 -17.54 15.03
N TYR A 122 -4.10 -16.76 15.51
CA TYR A 122 -2.84 -17.28 16.03
C TYR A 122 -2.54 -16.76 17.43
N HIS A 123 -2.07 -17.67 18.32
CA HIS A 123 -1.77 -17.37 19.71
C HIS A 123 -0.35 -17.79 20.10
N GLY A 124 0.16 -17.21 21.18
CA GLY A 124 1.46 -17.58 21.75
C GLY A 124 2.64 -17.39 20.75
N LYS A 125 3.52 -18.37 20.71
CA LYS A 125 4.73 -18.34 19.85
C LYS A 125 4.42 -18.22 18.37
N ALA A 126 3.34 -18.84 17.89
CA ALA A 126 2.95 -18.79 16.48
C ALA A 126 2.54 -17.38 16.03
N ARG A 127 1.85 -16.62 16.88
CA ARG A 127 1.50 -15.21 16.64
C ARG A 127 2.75 -14.34 16.52
N VAL A 128 3.68 -14.49 17.48
CA VAL A 128 4.93 -13.71 17.49
C VAL A 128 5.77 -13.99 16.24
N GLN A 129 5.90 -15.28 15.87
CA GLN A 129 6.62 -15.66 14.65
C GLN A 129 5.97 -15.09 13.40
N LEU A 130 4.64 -15.14 13.28
CA LEU A 130 3.95 -14.64 12.08
C LEU A 130 4.06 -13.12 11.97
N LEU A 131 3.99 -12.39 13.08
CA LEU A 131 4.23 -10.95 13.12
C LEU A 131 5.69 -10.61 12.75
N GLY A 132 6.65 -11.43 13.19
CA GLY A 132 8.05 -11.31 12.80
C GLY A 132 8.25 -11.53 11.30
N TYR A 133 7.68 -12.59 10.73
CA TYR A 133 7.72 -12.85 9.27
C TYR A 133 7.05 -11.72 8.47
N ARG A 134 5.95 -11.18 8.98
CA ARG A 134 5.30 -10.02 8.39
C ARG A 134 6.25 -8.81 8.33
N GLY A 135 6.88 -8.45 9.46
CA GLY A 135 7.83 -7.35 9.49
C GLY A 135 9.03 -7.57 8.57
N SER A 136 9.57 -8.79 8.52
CA SER A 136 10.66 -9.15 7.60
C SER A 136 10.22 -9.03 6.13
N ALA A 137 9.00 -9.48 5.79
CA ALA A 137 8.45 -9.36 4.45
C ALA A 137 8.25 -7.88 4.05
N GLU A 138 7.84 -7.03 4.99
CA GLU A 138 7.73 -5.58 4.76
C GLU A 138 9.10 -4.95 4.43
N VAL A 139 10.15 -5.28 5.18
CA VAL A 139 11.50 -4.74 4.93
C VAL A 139 12.04 -5.21 3.57
N VAL A 140 11.98 -6.51 3.29
CA VAL A 140 12.43 -7.08 2.01
C VAL A 140 11.60 -6.52 0.86
N GLY A 141 10.28 -6.44 1.02
CA GLY A 141 9.38 -5.87 0.02
C GLY A 141 9.70 -4.41 -0.27
N THR A 142 9.95 -3.59 0.75
CA THR A 142 10.34 -2.18 0.57
C THR A 142 11.65 -2.08 -0.21
N ALA A 143 12.67 -2.87 0.11
CA ALA A 143 13.94 -2.86 -0.60
C ALA A 143 13.76 -3.23 -2.08
N LEU A 144 13.03 -4.30 -2.37
CA LEU A 144 12.77 -4.74 -3.75
C LEU A 144 11.96 -3.70 -4.54
N LEU A 145 10.89 -3.17 -3.95
CA LEU A 145 10.06 -2.17 -4.63
C LEU A 145 10.83 -0.86 -4.85
N THR A 146 11.67 -0.45 -3.91
CA THR A 146 12.52 0.74 -4.08
C THR A 146 13.49 0.56 -5.25
N LEU A 147 14.08 -0.63 -5.41
CA LEU A 147 14.92 -0.95 -6.57
C LEU A 147 14.12 -0.90 -7.87
N ILE A 148 12.92 -1.48 -7.90
CA ILE A 148 12.04 -1.46 -9.08
C ILE A 148 11.65 -0.02 -9.42
N VAL A 149 11.22 0.77 -8.43
CA VAL A 149 10.87 2.18 -8.60
C VAL A 149 12.06 2.98 -9.12
N GLY A 150 13.27 2.74 -8.59
CA GLY A 150 14.49 3.37 -9.07
C GLY A 150 14.80 3.05 -10.55
N GLN A 151 14.50 1.85 -11.03
CA GLN A 151 14.65 1.50 -12.46
C GLN A 151 13.54 2.14 -13.31
N LEU A 152 12.29 2.13 -12.83
CA LEU A 152 11.16 2.74 -13.52
C LEU A 152 11.30 4.28 -13.65
N LEU A 153 12.03 4.90 -12.73
CA LEU A 153 12.26 6.35 -12.73
C LEU A 153 12.97 6.82 -14.02
N ARG A 154 13.73 5.94 -14.69
CA ARG A 154 14.37 6.25 -15.99
C ARG A 154 13.35 6.55 -17.09
N PHE A 155 12.12 6.06 -16.95
CA PHE A 155 11.02 6.27 -17.89
C PHE A 155 10.09 7.42 -17.49
N GLY A 156 10.37 8.09 -16.37
CA GLY A 156 9.61 9.20 -15.83
C GLY A 156 9.02 8.89 -14.45
N TRP A 157 8.78 9.95 -13.67
CA TRP A 157 8.28 9.81 -12.30
C TRP A 157 6.88 9.19 -12.22
N THR A 158 6.02 9.43 -13.20
CA THR A 158 4.66 8.87 -13.25
C THR A 158 4.68 7.35 -13.45
N VAL A 159 5.66 6.84 -14.23
CA VAL A 159 5.81 5.40 -14.50
C VAL A 159 6.19 4.63 -13.23
N THR A 160 6.80 5.29 -12.26
CA THR A 160 7.13 4.66 -10.98
C THR A 160 5.90 4.16 -10.22
N PHE A 161 4.75 4.78 -10.44
CA PHE A 161 3.48 4.35 -9.85
C PHE A 161 2.99 2.99 -10.38
N LEU A 162 3.47 2.55 -11.54
CA LEU A 162 3.18 1.20 -12.04
C LEU A 162 3.74 0.09 -11.12
N ALA A 163 4.73 0.40 -10.29
CA ALA A 163 5.18 -0.56 -9.27
C ALA A 163 4.02 -1.00 -8.36
N TYR A 164 3.00 -0.17 -8.18
CA TYR A 164 1.81 -0.50 -7.40
C TYR A 164 0.84 -1.45 -8.12
N SER A 165 1.00 -1.66 -9.44
CA SER A 165 0.18 -2.63 -10.18
C SER A 165 0.38 -4.07 -9.67
N PHE A 166 1.46 -4.33 -8.91
CA PHE A 166 1.64 -5.56 -8.15
C PHE A 166 0.44 -5.87 -7.23
N CYS A 167 -0.28 -4.85 -6.75
CA CYS A 167 -1.49 -5.02 -5.96
C CYS A 167 -2.59 -5.81 -6.71
N PHE A 168 -2.63 -5.74 -8.07
CA PHE A 168 -3.55 -6.55 -8.87
C PHE A 168 -3.22 -8.04 -8.82
N LEU A 169 -1.94 -8.40 -8.78
CA LEU A 169 -1.54 -9.81 -8.63
C LEU A 169 -2.00 -10.36 -7.29
N VAL A 170 -1.81 -9.57 -6.22
CA VAL A 170 -2.27 -9.96 -4.88
C VAL A 170 -3.79 -10.01 -4.83
N LEU A 171 -4.49 -9.07 -5.47
CA LEU A 171 -5.95 -9.08 -5.59
C LEU A 171 -6.43 -10.37 -6.27
N GLY A 172 -5.78 -10.80 -7.35
CA GLY A 172 -6.08 -12.07 -8.02
C GLY A 172 -6.00 -13.27 -7.07
N LEU A 173 -5.00 -13.32 -6.19
CA LEU A 173 -4.86 -14.39 -5.19
C LEU A 173 -6.00 -14.40 -4.15
N PHE A 174 -6.64 -13.27 -3.89
CA PHE A 174 -7.76 -13.18 -2.95
C PHE A 174 -9.14 -13.39 -3.58
N LEU A 175 -9.25 -13.28 -4.91
CA LEU A 175 -10.51 -13.53 -5.63
C LEU A 175 -10.75 -15.01 -5.87
N PHE A 176 -9.70 -15.80 -6.03
CA PHE A 176 -9.71 -17.25 -6.23
C PHE A 176 -9.38 -18.01 -4.93
#